data_9c713a20f209a2a3163d4c15652af0e4
#
_entry.id   9c713a20f209a2a3163d4c15652af0e4
#
_cell.length_a   1.000
_cell.length_b   1.000
_cell.length_c   1.000
_cell.angle_alpha   90.00
_cell.angle_beta   90.00
_cell.angle_gamma   90.00
#
_symmetry.space_group_name_H-M   'P 1'
#
loop_
_entity.id
_entity.type
_entity.pdbx_description
1 polymer ?
#
loop_
_entity_poly.entity_id
_entity_poly.type
_entity_poly.pdbx_seq_one_letter_code
_entity_poly.pdbx_strand_id
1 'polypeptide(L)'
;GRRIRLEADEMPTIGIYVERLEAGQTTRKYRHSANVVYSPMMGSGVSTIGGTEIQWGRGDTFVAPTWNWIEHRAEEDTIMFSMTDEFLMRFANYYRFEAAA
;
A
#
# COMPACT_ATOMS: atom_id res chain seq x y z
N GLY A 1 7.07 -8.43 -6.12
CA GLY A 1 5.63 -8.39 -5.91
C GLY A 1 4.88 -8.09 -7.18
N ARG A 2 3.65 -8.48 -7.20
CA ARG A 2 2.76 -8.25 -8.32
C ARG A 2 1.59 -7.41 -7.85
N ARG A 3 1.35 -6.29 -8.53
CA ARG A 3 0.31 -5.35 -8.17
C ARG A 3 -0.69 -5.17 -9.31
N ILE A 4 -1.96 -5.24 -8.98
CA ILE A 4 -3.05 -5.09 -9.93
C ILE A 4 -3.98 -3.99 -9.43
N ARG A 5 -4.32 -3.06 -10.30
CA ARG A 5 -5.33 -2.04 -10.02
C ARG A 5 -6.71 -2.57 -10.41
N LEU A 6 -7.66 -2.47 -9.49
CA LEU A 6 -9.04 -2.82 -9.76
C LEU A 6 -9.80 -1.59 -10.28
N GLU A 7 -10.60 -1.80 -11.31
CA GLU A 7 -11.45 -0.74 -11.84
C GLU A 7 -12.62 -0.47 -10.90
N ALA A 8 -12.87 0.81 -10.64
CA ALA A 8 -13.97 1.24 -9.79
C ALA A 8 -14.60 2.49 -10.39
N ASP A 9 -15.36 2.31 -11.45
CA ASP A 9 -15.94 3.41 -12.23
C ASP A 9 -16.84 4.34 -11.41
N GLU A 10 -17.45 3.81 -10.35
CA GLU A 10 -18.34 4.58 -9.49
C GLU A 10 -17.61 5.44 -8.47
N MET A 11 -16.29 5.22 -8.30
CA MET A 11 -15.47 5.96 -7.33
C MET A 11 -14.18 6.42 -7.99
N PRO A 12 -14.25 7.40 -8.90
CA PRO A 12 -13.08 7.81 -9.68
C PRO A 12 -11.98 8.49 -8.85
N THR A 13 -12.27 8.89 -7.61
CA THR A 13 -11.29 9.52 -6.71
C THR A 13 -10.53 8.51 -5.85
N ILE A 14 -10.92 7.24 -5.89
CA ILE A 14 -10.33 6.17 -5.06
C ILE A 14 -9.66 5.14 -5.97
N GLY A 15 -8.40 4.83 -5.69
CA GLY A 15 -7.69 3.74 -6.33
C GLY A 15 -7.75 2.49 -5.46
N ILE A 16 -8.03 1.35 -6.07
CA ILE A 16 -8.09 0.05 -5.38
C ILE A 16 -7.05 -0.86 -6.03
N TYR A 17 -6.20 -1.46 -5.20
CA TYR A 17 -5.11 -2.32 -5.66
C TYR A 17 -5.11 -3.64 -4.92
N VAL A 18 -4.65 -4.68 -5.60
CA VAL A 18 -4.33 -5.97 -4.99
C VAL A 18 -2.87 -6.27 -5.31
N GLU A 19 -2.09 -6.53 -4.28
CA GLU A 19 -0.66 -6.82 -4.40
C GLU A 19 -0.37 -8.19 -3.81
N ARG A 20 0.42 -8.98 -4.53
CA ARG A 20 0.87 -10.28 -4.06
C ARG A 20 2.35 -10.21 -3.68
N LEU A 21 2.67 -10.68 -2.48
CA LEU A 21 4.03 -10.79 -1.98
C LEU A 21 4.31 -12.23 -1.61
N GLU A 22 5.43 -12.75 -2.04
CA GLU A 22 5.88 -14.08 -1.64
C GLU A 22 6.58 -14.02 -0.28
N ALA A 23 6.54 -15.11 0.47
CA ALA A 23 7.20 -15.22 1.76
C ALA A 23 8.67 -14.83 1.64
N GLY A 24 9.12 -13.96 2.53
CA GLY A 24 10.50 -13.45 2.55
C GLY A 24 10.75 -12.27 1.62
N GLN A 25 9.79 -11.89 0.81
CA GLN A 25 9.93 -10.77 -0.12
C GLN A 25 9.75 -9.44 0.60
N THR A 26 10.62 -8.47 0.27
CA THR A 26 10.53 -7.09 0.76
C THR A 26 10.30 -6.18 -0.42
N THR A 27 9.32 -5.28 -0.30
CA THR A 27 9.04 -4.30 -1.34
C THR A 27 10.09 -3.19 -1.33
N ARG A 28 10.20 -2.47 -2.45
CA ARG A 28 10.95 -1.24 -2.51
C ARG A 28 10.33 -0.21 -1.57
N LYS A 29 11.18 0.57 -0.91
CA LYS A 29 10.71 1.69 -0.11
C LYS A 29 10.24 2.82 -1.03
N TYR A 30 9.07 3.37 -0.73
CA TYR A 30 8.49 4.48 -1.51
C TYR A 30 7.65 5.39 -0.62
N ARG A 31 7.36 6.57 -1.13
CA ARG A 31 6.39 7.48 -0.52
C ARG A 31 5.67 8.26 -1.62
N HIS A 32 4.46 8.72 -1.30
CA HIS A 32 3.66 9.53 -2.19
C HIS A 32 2.70 10.42 -1.37
N SER A 33 2.07 11.38 -2.04
CA SER A 33 1.16 12.33 -1.39
C SER A 33 -0.23 11.75 -1.10
N ALA A 34 -0.54 10.56 -1.61
CA ALA A 34 -1.81 9.90 -1.32
C ALA A 34 -1.78 9.21 0.03
N ASN A 35 -2.94 9.08 0.67
CA ASN A 35 -3.11 8.22 1.83
C ASN A 35 -3.50 6.82 1.36
N VAL A 36 -3.08 5.79 2.07
CA VAL A 36 -3.38 4.40 1.73
C VAL A 36 -3.88 3.65 2.95
N VAL A 37 -4.95 2.90 2.76
CA VAL A 37 -5.44 1.93 3.73
C VAL A 37 -5.09 0.55 3.21
N TYR A 38 -4.40 -0.24 4.01
CA TYR A 38 -4.01 -1.60 3.66
C TYR A 38 -4.81 -2.62 4.46
N SER A 39 -5.21 -3.70 3.80
CA SER A 39 -5.90 -4.80 4.45
C SER A 39 -5.38 -6.12 3.88
N PRO A 40 -4.53 -6.85 4.62
CA PRO A 40 -4.10 -8.17 4.17
C PRO A 40 -5.27 -9.15 4.19
N MET A 41 -5.54 -9.75 3.05
CA MET A 41 -6.59 -10.75 2.89
C MET A 41 -6.08 -12.14 3.25
N MET A 42 -4.78 -12.33 3.16
CA MET A 42 -4.11 -13.59 3.45
C MET A 42 -2.65 -13.30 3.77
N GLY A 43 -2.06 -14.10 4.66
CA GLY A 43 -0.64 -13.98 4.99
C GLY A 43 -0.36 -13.13 6.22
N SER A 44 0.91 -12.85 6.44
CA SER A 44 1.40 -12.03 7.55
C SER A 44 2.71 -11.37 7.18
N GLY A 45 3.05 -10.31 7.89
CA GLY A 45 4.29 -9.60 7.65
C GLY A 45 4.46 -8.39 8.54
N VAL A 46 5.40 -7.53 8.13
CA VAL A 46 5.73 -6.29 8.83
C VAL A 46 5.81 -5.18 7.80
N SER A 47 5.21 -4.05 8.10
CA SER A 47 5.36 -2.84 7.29
C SER A 47 6.03 -1.76 8.11
N THR A 48 6.95 -1.03 7.47
CA THR A 48 7.58 0.13 8.08
C THR A 48 7.00 1.37 7.41
N ILE A 49 6.34 2.21 8.21
CA ILE A 49 5.67 3.42 7.73
C ILE A 49 6.15 4.59 8.55
N GLY A 50 6.84 5.54 7.89
CA GLY A 50 7.39 6.69 8.58
C GLY A 50 8.36 6.33 9.71
N GLY A 51 9.08 5.21 9.57
CA GLY A 51 10.01 4.71 10.57
C GLY A 51 9.38 3.86 11.67
N THR A 52 8.07 3.66 11.66
CA THR A 52 7.36 2.83 12.65
C THR A 52 7.05 1.48 12.04
N GLU A 53 7.42 0.41 12.74
CA GLU A 53 7.11 -0.95 12.33
C GLU A 53 5.71 -1.36 12.80
N ILE A 54 4.94 -1.95 11.90
CA ILE A 54 3.60 -2.47 12.16
C ILE A 54 3.59 -3.93 11.76
N GLN A 55 3.31 -4.82 12.71
CA GLN A 55 3.08 -6.23 12.43
C GLN A 55 1.63 -6.42 12.04
N TRP A 56 1.40 -7.16 10.98
CA TRP A 56 0.04 -7.40 10.50
C TRP A 56 -0.16 -8.85 10.11
N GLY A 57 -1.41 -9.26 10.14
CA GLY A 57 -1.85 -10.57 9.69
C GLY A 57 -3.20 -10.46 9.01
N ARG A 58 -3.75 -11.60 8.63
CA ARG A 58 -5.04 -11.66 7.94
C ARG A 58 -6.12 -10.95 8.75
N GLY A 59 -6.86 -10.08 8.09
CA GLY A 59 -7.99 -9.36 8.69
C GLY A 59 -7.63 -8.06 9.41
N ASP A 60 -6.34 -7.74 9.53
CA ASP A 60 -5.91 -6.47 10.08
C ASP A 60 -6.12 -5.34 9.05
N THR A 61 -6.18 -4.12 9.55
CA THR A 61 -6.24 -2.93 8.72
C THR A 61 -5.28 -1.90 9.28
N PHE A 62 -4.46 -1.32 8.40
CA PHE A 62 -3.54 -0.26 8.82
C PHE A 62 -3.45 0.82 7.75
N VAL A 63 -2.97 1.99 8.14
CA VAL A 63 -2.97 3.18 7.29
C VAL A 63 -1.54 3.68 7.11
N ALA A 64 -1.20 4.04 5.87
CA ALA A 64 0.00 4.80 5.57
C ALA A 64 -0.42 6.23 5.23
N PRO A 65 -0.23 7.19 6.16
CA PRO A 65 -0.58 8.58 5.90
C PRO A 65 0.30 9.19 4.80
N THR A 66 -0.19 10.28 4.22
CA THR A 66 0.48 10.98 3.14
C THR A 66 1.96 11.27 3.44
N TRP A 67 2.79 11.07 2.43
CA TRP A 67 4.22 11.40 2.40
C TRP A 67 5.08 10.71 3.46
N ASN A 68 4.68 9.54 3.93
CA ASN A 68 5.53 8.69 4.77
C ASN A 68 6.19 7.62 3.91
N TRP A 69 7.44 7.29 4.21
CA TRP A 69 8.12 6.16 3.57
C TRP A 69 7.42 4.86 3.94
N ILE A 70 7.18 4.02 2.95
CA ILE A 70 6.44 2.76 3.10
C ILE A 70 7.31 1.62 2.59
N GLU A 71 7.44 0.57 3.40
CA GLU A 71 8.09 -0.67 3.01
C GLU A 71 7.31 -1.84 3.61
N HIS A 72 7.05 -2.85 2.82
CA HIS A 72 6.37 -4.06 3.27
C HIS A 72 7.31 -5.25 3.18
N ARG A 73 7.30 -6.10 4.21
CA ARG A 73 8.03 -7.37 4.22
C ARG A 73 7.05 -8.48 4.56
N ALA A 74 6.87 -9.43 3.65
CA ALA A 74 5.99 -10.57 3.86
C ALA A 74 6.76 -11.67 4.59
N GLU A 75 6.16 -12.22 5.65
CA GLU A 75 6.68 -13.39 6.36
C GLU A 75 6.06 -14.68 5.83
N GLU A 76 4.87 -14.58 5.26
CA GLU A 76 4.16 -15.64 4.56
C GLU A 76 3.72 -15.12 3.21
N ASP A 77 3.28 -16.02 2.32
CA ASP A 77 2.66 -15.60 1.07
C ASP A 77 1.46 -14.71 1.39
N THR A 78 1.44 -13.51 0.83
CA THR A 78 0.49 -12.47 1.20
C THR A 78 -0.27 -11.96 0.00
N ILE A 79 -1.57 -11.75 0.19
CA ILE A 79 -2.39 -10.95 -0.73
C ILE A 79 -2.83 -9.72 0.03
N MET A 80 -2.34 -8.57 -0.40
CA MET A 80 -2.60 -7.28 0.23
C MET A 80 -3.58 -6.49 -0.61
N PHE A 81 -4.71 -6.14 -0.01
CA PHE A 81 -5.67 -5.22 -0.60
C PHE A 81 -5.36 -3.81 -0.10
N SER A 82 -5.42 -2.83 -0.99
CA SER A 82 -5.21 -1.44 -0.59
C SER A 82 -6.17 -0.50 -1.29
N MET A 83 -6.55 0.57 -0.59
CA MET A 83 -7.34 1.68 -1.12
C MET A 83 -6.55 2.97 -0.94
N THR A 84 -6.55 3.80 -1.97
CA THR A 84 -5.79 5.04 -1.95
C THR A 84 -6.59 6.16 -2.59
N ASP A 85 -6.32 7.39 -2.15
CA ASP A 85 -6.91 8.61 -2.72
C ASP A 85 -6.02 9.22 -3.83
N GLU A 86 -5.11 8.44 -4.43
CA GLU A 86 -4.17 8.96 -5.43
C GLU A 86 -4.86 9.64 -6.62
N PHE A 87 -6.03 9.16 -7.04
CA PHE A 87 -6.72 9.76 -8.18
C PHE A 87 -7.23 11.15 -7.84
N LEU A 88 -7.71 11.37 -6.61
CA LEU A 88 -8.08 12.69 -6.15
C LEU A 88 -6.86 13.62 -6.15
N MET A 89 -5.73 13.13 -5.66
CA MET A 89 -4.48 13.90 -5.63
C MET A 89 -3.97 14.23 -7.03
N ARG A 90 -4.09 13.29 -7.97
CA ARG A 90 -3.72 13.52 -9.37
C ARG A 90 -4.64 14.56 -10.03
N PHE A 91 -5.94 14.46 -9.80
CA PHE A 91 -6.92 15.39 -10.34
C PHE A 91 -6.65 16.80 -9.84
N ALA A 92 -6.33 16.97 -8.57
CA ALA A 92 -6.02 18.26 -7.96
C ALA A 92 -4.58 18.72 -8.22
N ASN A 93 -3.79 17.93 -8.95
CA ASN A 93 -2.38 18.21 -9.25
C ASN A 93 -1.49 18.28 -8.00
N TYR A 94 -1.85 17.54 -6.97
CA TYR A 94 -1.06 17.45 -5.72
C TYR A 94 -0.31 16.13 -5.57
N TYR A 95 -0.45 15.21 -6.52
CA TYR A 95 0.19 13.91 -6.39
C TYR A 95 1.70 14.02 -6.54
N ARG A 96 2.41 13.40 -5.62
CA ARG A 96 3.87 13.25 -5.64
C ARG A 96 4.22 11.81 -5.32
N PHE A 97 5.26 11.32 -5.95
CA PHE A 97 5.76 9.96 -5.74
C PHE A 97 7.28 9.98 -5.71
N GLU A 98 7.87 9.22 -4.79
CA GLU A 98 9.30 9.07 -4.68
C GLU A 98 9.64 7.63 -4.28
N ALA A 99 10.59 7.02 -4.97
CA ALA A 99 11.11 5.71 -4.64
C ALA A 99 12.53 5.85 -4.12
N ALA A 100 12.89 5.04 -3.12
CA ALA A 100 14.26 5.01 -2.61
C ALA A 100 15.20 4.40 -3.66
N ALA A 101 16.38 4.96 -3.76
CA ALA A 101 17.41 4.46 -4.67
C ALA A 101 18.00 3.13 -4.18
#